data_4ec9130dbac1aa46542db588799fbab9
#
_entry.id   4ec9130dbac1aa46542db588799fbab9
#
_cell.length_a   1.000
_cell.length_b   1.000
_cell.length_c   1.000
_cell.angle_alpha   90.00
_cell.angle_beta   90.00
_cell.angle_gamma   90.00
#
_symmetry.space_group_name_H-M   'P 1'
#
loop_
_entity.id
_entity.type
_entity.pdbx_description
1 polymer ?
#
loop_
_entity_poly.entity_id
_entity_poly.type
_entity_poly.pdbx_seq_one_letter_code
_entity_poly.pdbx_strand_id
1 'polypeptide(L)'
;MSEERIIEKQVKTFLDIVILAILNGNSMYGYKMIAAIHRDFGILLSPASLYPLLHLLENNKLIESRSDKGKTVYYVTPKGKEKFEKKCTAYKLSIQIMTNFIKTHGET
;
A
#
# COMPACT_ATOMS: atom_id res chain seq x y z
N MET A 1 0.55 12.87 20.04
CA MET A 1 1.06 12.30 18.77
C MET A 1 0.72 13.25 17.64
N SER A 2 1.67 13.58 16.79
CA SER A 2 1.43 14.47 15.67
C SER A 2 0.55 13.83 14.61
N GLU A 3 -0.14 14.66 13.82
CA GLU A 3 -0.94 14.18 12.69
C GLU A 3 -0.07 13.42 11.68
N GLU A 4 1.16 13.84 11.47
CA GLU A 4 2.12 13.19 10.57
C GLU A 4 2.41 11.75 11.01
N ARG A 5 2.59 11.52 12.30
CA ARG A 5 2.83 10.16 12.84
C ARG A 5 1.59 9.27 12.70
N ILE A 6 0.41 9.84 12.84
CA ILE A 6 -0.85 9.13 12.64
C ILE A 6 -0.97 8.70 11.18
N ILE A 7 -0.72 9.61 10.25
CA ILE A 7 -0.76 9.33 8.81
C ILE A 7 0.27 8.25 8.45
N GLU A 8 1.50 8.37 8.96
CA GLU A 8 2.54 7.36 8.73
C GLU A 8 2.10 5.96 9.19
N LYS A 9 1.53 5.88 10.37
CA LYS A 9 1.03 4.62 10.92
C LYS A 9 -0.08 4.03 10.05
N GLN A 10 -1.02 4.87 9.58
CA GLN A 10 -2.10 4.43 8.71
C GLN A 10 -1.58 3.93 7.37
N VAL A 11 -0.65 4.64 6.75
CA VAL A 11 -0.05 4.22 5.48
C VAL A 11 0.66 2.88 5.64
N LYS A 12 1.40 2.69 6.74
CA LYS A 12 2.07 1.40 7.01
C LYS A 12 1.06 0.26 7.21
N THR A 13 -0.05 0.54 7.87
CA THR A 13 -1.13 -0.45 8.06
C THR A 13 -1.74 -0.88 6.73
N PHE A 14 -1.91 0.06 5.81
CA PHE A 14 -2.51 -0.21 4.51
C PHE A 14 -1.47 -0.37 3.39
N LEU A 15 -0.21 -0.63 3.75
CA LEU A 15 0.88 -0.61 2.78
C LEU A 15 0.70 -1.64 1.65
N ASP A 16 0.11 -2.80 1.94
CA ASP A 16 -0.18 -3.81 0.94
C ASP A 16 -1.08 -3.27 -0.17
N ILE A 17 -2.16 -2.61 0.19
CA ILE A 17 -3.07 -2.04 -0.81
C ILE A 17 -2.46 -0.81 -1.49
N VAL A 18 -1.62 -0.04 -0.79
CA VAL A 18 -0.90 1.09 -1.38
C VAL A 18 0.04 0.59 -2.49
N ILE A 19 0.77 -0.49 -2.24
CA ILE A 19 1.65 -1.08 -3.26
C ILE A 19 0.84 -1.59 -4.45
N LEU A 20 -0.24 -2.32 -4.21
CA LEU A 20 -1.09 -2.81 -5.29
C LEU A 20 -1.69 -1.66 -6.09
N ALA A 21 -2.08 -0.57 -5.43
CA ALA A 21 -2.58 0.63 -6.10
C ALA A 21 -1.53 1.27 -7.00
N ILE A 22 -0.29 1.39 -6.50
CA ILE A 22 0.82 1.95 -7.27
C ILE A 22 1.07 1.12 -8.53
N LEU A 23 1.02 -0.21 -8.40
CA LEU A 23 1.29 -1.12 -9.51
C LEU A 23 0.08 -1.34 -10.42
N ASN A 24 -1.09 -0.85 -10.02
CA ASN A 24 -2.30 -1.01 -10.85
C ASN A 24 -2.20 -0.09 -12.08
N GLY A 25 -1.81 -0.68 -13.22
CA GLY A 25 -1.61 0.05 -14.45
C GLY A 25 -0.17 0.48 -14.72
N ASN A 26 0.76 0.31 -13.75
CA ASN A 26 2.16 0.68 -13.92
C ASN A 26 3.09 -0.34 -13.28
N SER A 27 4.08 -0.81 -14.04
CA SER A 27 5.21 -1.49 -13.43
C SER A 27 6.15 -0.47 -12.80
N MET A 28 6.89 -0.88 -11.76
CA MET A 28 7.77 0.06 -11.07
C MET A 28 8.93 -0.64 -10.37
N TYR A 29 10.09 0.03 -10.35
CA TYR A 29 11.22 -0.37 -9.51
C TYR A 29 10.89 -0.16 -8.04
N GLY A 30 11.42 -1.03 -7.16
CA GLY A 30 11.14 -0.92 -5.72
C GLY A 30 11.50 0.44 -5.14
N TYR A 31 12.69 0.96 -5.48
CA TYR A 31 13.11 2.26 -4.96
C TYR A 31 12.21 3.42 -5.42
N LYS A 32 11.58 3.30 -6.58
CA LYS A 32 10.62 4.32 -7.06
C LYS A 32 9.32 4.29 -6.29
N MET A 33 8.95 3.14 -5.71
CA MET A 33 7.78 3.07 -4.84
C MET A 33 7.99 3.91 -3.57
N ILE A 34 9.21 3.87 -3.02
CA ILE A 34 9.57 4.70 -1.86
C ILE A 34 9.42 6.18 -2.20
N ALA A 35 9.91 6.59 -3.37
CA ALA A 35 9.79 7.96 -3.83
C ALA A 35 8.32 8.38 -4.05
N ALA A 36 7.50 7.50 -4.63
CA ALA A 36 6.09 7.75 -4.87
C ALA A 36 5.31 7.91 -3.55
N ILE A 37 5.59 7.07 -2.58
CA ILE A 37 4.96 7.14 -1.25
C ILE A 37 5.37 8.44 -0.53
N HIS A 38 6.63 8.82 -0.62
CA HIS A 38 7.10 10.08 -0.06
C HIS A 38 6.41 11.28 -0.71
N ARG A 39 6.31 11.27 -2.04
CA ARG A 39 5.65 12.36 -2.78
C ARG A 39 4.17 12.50 -2.41
N ASP A 40 3.45 11.38 -2.32
CA ASP A 40 1.99 11.42 -2.18
C ASP A 40 1.52 11.48 -0.72
N PHE A 41 2.29 10.92 0.21
CA PHE A 41 1.91 10.85 1.62
C PHE A 41 2.81 11.67 2.56
N GLY A 42 3.93 12.17 2.05
CA GLY A 42 4.86 12.95 2.87
C GLY A 42 5.65 12.12 3.87
N ILE A 43 5.70 10.80 3.71
CA ILE A 43 6.43 9.92 4.62
C ILE A 43 7.61 9.26 3.90
N LEU A 44 8.70 9.06 4.64
CA LEU A 44 9.87 8.37 4.12
C LEU A 44 9.86 6.91 4.60
N LEU A 45 9.44 6.02 3.71
CA LEU A 45 9.39 4.59 4.00
C LEU A 45 10.79 3.99 3.84
N SER A 46 11.22 3.20 4.82
CA SER A 46 12.51 2.52 4.73
C SER A 46 12.45 1.29 3.82
N PRO A 47 13.57 0.91 3.18
CA PRO A 47 13.63 -0.36 2.46
C PRO A 47 13.30 -1.56 3.35
N ALA A 48 13.67 -1.51 4.63
CA ALA A 48 13.38 -2.58 5.58
C ALA A 48 11.87 -2.75 5.83
N SER A 49 11.07 -1.71 5.60
CA SER A 49 9.62 -1.80 5.69
C SER A 49 9.00 -2.27 4.36
N LEU A 50 9.56 -1.86 3.25
CA LEU A 50 8.99 -2.15 1.92
C LEU A 50 9.31 -3.55 1.42
N TYR A 51 10.59 -3.94 1.38
CA TYR A 51 11.00 -5.16 0.69
C TYR A 51 10.46 -6.45 1.29
N PRO A 52 10.35 -6.62 2.62
CA PRO A 52 9.70 -7.82 3.16
C PRO A 52 8.25 -7.97 2.69
N LEU A 53 7.54 -6.85 2.56
CA LEU A 53 6.16 -6.88 2.09
C LEU A 53 6.08 -7.21 0.59
N LEU A 54 7.02 -6.69 -0.22
CA LEU A 54 7.09 -7.07 -1.63
C LEU A 54 7.33 -8.57 -1.78
N HIS A 55 8.21 -9.15 -0.96
CA HIS A 55 8.44 -10.59 -0.96
C HIS A 55 7.19 -11.37 -0.58
N LEU A 56 6.46 -10.92 0.43
CA LEU A 56 5.21 -11.54 0.86
C LEU A 56 4.17 -11.51 -0.26
N LEU A 57 4.00 -10.36 -0.89
CA LEU A 57 3.04 -10.21 -2.00
C LEU A 57 3.42 -11.09 -3.19
N GLU A 58 4.71 -11.20 -3.48
CA GLU A 58 5.22 -12.05 -4.55
C GLU A 58 5.00 -13.53 -4.23
N ASN A 59 5.26 -13.95 -3.00
CA ASN A 59 5.02 -15.32 -2.55
C ASN A 59 3.54 -15.69 -2.65
N ASN A 60 2.65 -14.74 -2.42
CA ASN A 60 1.20 -14.93 -2.55
C ASN A 60 0.72 -14.75 -4.00
N LYS A 61 1.63 -14.54 -4.94
CA LYS A 61 1.36 -14.40 -6.38
C LYS A 61 0.47 -13.20 -6.73
N LEU A 62 0.47 -12.18 -5.89
CA LEU A 62 -0.26 -10.94 -6.14
C LEU A 62 0.55 -9.96 -7.00
N ILE A 63 1.88 -10.05 -6.92
CA ILE A 63 2.81 -9.34 -7.77
C ILE A 63 3.86 -10.31 -8.29
N GLU A 64 4.55 -9.92 -9.34
CA GLU A 64 5.72 -10.64 -9.84
C GLU A 64 6.85 -9.66 -10.11
N SER A 65 8.08 -10.16 -10.07
CA SER A 65 9.26 -9.34 -10.33
C SER A 65 10.01 -9.86 -11.54
N ARG A 66 10.64 -8.94 -12.25
CA ARG A 66 11.51 -9.26 -13.40
C ARG A 66 12.77 -8.42 -13.34
N SER A 67 13.85 -8.97 -13.84
CA SER A 67 15.09 -8.21 -13.98
C SER A 67 14.99 -7.31 -15.22
N ASP A 68 15.37 -6.05 -15.07
CA ASP A 68 15.46 -5.09 -16.15
C ASP A 68 16.76 -4.30 -15.98
N LYS A 69 17.75 -4.58 -16.84
CA LYS A 69 19.07 -3.91 -16.83
C LYS A 69 19.71 -3.90 -15.43
N GLY A 70 19.69 -5.06 -14.77
CA GLY A 70 20.28 -5.23 -13.45
C GLY A 70 19.41 -4.70 -12.29
N LYS A 71 18.23 -4.21 -12.56
CA LYS A 71 17.27 -3.72 -11.55
C LYS A 71 16.05 -4.60 -11.53
N THR A 72 15.35 -4.63 -10.39
CA THR A 72 14.13 -5.42 -10.23
C THR A 72 12.91 -4.53 -10.46
N VAL A 73 12.09 -4.93 -11.43
CA VAL A 73 10.82 -4.27 -11.76
C VAL A 73 9.67 -5.14 -11.26
N TYR A 74 8.70 -4.53 -10.61
CA TYR A 74 7.53 -5.22 -10.06
C TYR A 74 6.29 -4.95 -10.88
N TYR A 75 5.45 -5.98 -11.01
CA TYR A 75 4.20 -5.97 -11.78
C TYR A 75 3.09 -6.56 -10.95
N VAL A 76 1.89 -5.99 -11.02
CA VAL A 76 0.73 -6.63 -10.42
C VAL A 76 0.23 -7.76 -11.34
N THR A 77 -0.16 -8.89 -10.73
CA THR A 77 -0.75 -10.02 -11.46
C THR A 77 -2.27 -9.85 -11.59
N PRO A 78 -2.94 -10.63 -12.46
CA PRO A 78 -4.41 -10.63 -12.48
C PRO A 78 -5.02 -10.96 -11.10
N LYS A 79 -4.42 -11.89 -10.37
CA LYS A 79 -4.82 -12.22 -9.00
C LYS A 79 -4.64 -11.01 -8.07
N GLY A 80 -3.55 -10.27 -8.24
CA GLY A 80 -3.29 -9.05 -7.48
C GLY A 80 -4.31 -7.96 -7.74
N LYS A 81 -4.73 -7.78 -8.99
CA LYS A 81 -5.78 -6.82 -9.35
C LYS A 81 -7.10 -7.16 -8.69
N GLU A 82 -7.49 -8.43 -8.72
CA GLU A 82 -8.71 -8.91 -8.07
C GLU A 82 -8.65 -8.67 -6.56
N LYS A 83 -7.53 -8.99 -5.94
CA LYS A 83 -7.31 -8.77 -4.51
C LYS A 83 -7.37 -7.29 -4.14
N PHE A 84 -6.78 -6.45 -4.99
CA PHE A 84 -6.81 -4.99 -4.82
C PHE A 84 -8.25 -4.47 -4.78
N GLU A 85 -9.08 -4.88 -5.74
CA GLU A 85 -10.48 -4.45 -5.79
C GLU A 85 -11.27 -4.87 -4.56
N LYS A 86 -11.10 -6.11 -4.13
CA LYS A 86 -11.76 -6.65 -2.93
C LYS A 86 -11.34 -5.88 -1.67
N LYS A 87 -10.03 -5.62 -1.52
CA LYS A 87 -9.51 -4.89 -0.37
C LYS A 87 -9.95 -3.42 -0.38
N CYS A 88 -10.01 -2.78 -1.54
CA CYS A 88 -10.53 -1.42 -1.65
C CYS A 88 -11.95 -1.31 -1.10
N THR A 89 -12.82 -2.22 -1.52
CA THR A 89 -14.22 -2.25 -1.06
C THR A 89 -14.28 -2.47 0.45
N ALA A 90 -13.52 -3.46 0.95
CA ALA A 90 -13.52 -3.80 2.37
C ALA A 90 -12.98 -2.65 3.23
N TYR A 91 -11.89 -2.02 2.80
CA TYR A 91 -11.27 -0.93 3.57
C TYR A 91 -12.15 0.32 3.57
N LYS A 92 -12.77 0.66 2.44
CA LYS A 92 -13.71 1.80 2.40
C LYS A 92 -14.87 1.59 3.37
N LEU A 93 -15.45 0.39 3.37
CA LEU A 93 -16.54 0.07 4.28
C LEU A 93 -16.09 0.14 5.73
N SER A 94 -14.94 -0.46 6.04
CA SER A 94 -14.37 -0.45 7.37
C SER A 94 -14.13 0.97 7.89
N ILE A 95 -13.55 1.83 7.07
CA ILE A 95 -13.30 3.23 7.41
C ILE A 95 -14.60 3.98 7.66
N GLN A 96 -15.63 3.76 6.83
CA GLN A 96 -16.94 4.37 7.02
C GLN A 96 -17.59 3.94 8.34
N ILE A 97 -17.54 2.65 8.64
CA ILE A 97 -18.10 2.12 9.88
C ILE A 97 -17.40 2.74 11.08
N MET A 98 -16.06 2.77 11.05
CA MET A 98 -15.25 3.32 12.14
C MET A 98 -15.50 4.83 12.34
N THR A 99 -15.48 5.58 11.25
CA THR A 99 -15.69 7.03 11.31
C THR A 99 -17.10 7.37 11.77
N ASN A 100 -18.10 6.65 11.33
CA ASN A 100 -19.49 6.85 11.81
C ASN A 100 -19.62 6.53 13.28
N PHE A 101 -19.02 5.44 13.74
CA PHE A 101 -19.03 5.07 15.16
C PHE A 101 -18.38 6.16 16.02
N ILE A 102 -17.19 6.62 15.62
CA ILE A 102 -16.46 7.68 16.33
C ILE A 102 -17.28 8.96 16.36
N LYS A 103 -17.87 9.34 15.23
CA LYS A 103 -18.69 10.54 15.13
C LYS A 103 -19.92 10.47 16.05
N THR A 104 -20.58 9.31 16.10
CA THR A 104 -21.80 9.13 16.92
C THR A 104 -21.49 9.08 18.40
N HIS A 105 -20.39 8.43 18.81
CA HIS A 105 -20.07 8.19 20.23
C HIS A 105 -18.98 9.09 20.80
N GLY A 106 -18.15 9.69 19.94
CA GLY A 106 -17.04 10.53 20.36
C GLY A 106 -17.34 12.00 20.40
N GLU A 107 -18.40 12.45 19.72
CA GLU A 107 -18.84 13.85 19.70
C GLU A 107 -20.06 13.98 20.59
N THR A 108 -19.90 14.66 21.68
CA THR A 108 -20.99 14.97 22.63
C THR A 108 -21.37 16.43 22.58
#